data_19da9a8984588d9165ae1b10745e82e0
#
_entry.id   19da9a8984588d9165ae1b10745e82e0
#
_cell.length_a   1.000
_cell.length_b   1.000
_cell.length_c   1.000
_cell.angle_alpha   90.00
_cell.angle_beta   90.00
_cell.angle_gamma   90.00
#
_symmetry.space_group_name_H-M   'P 1'
#
loop_
_entity.id
_entity.type
_entity.pdbx_description
1 polymer ?
#
loop_
_entity_poly.entity_id
_entity_poly.type
_entity_poly.pdbx_seq_one_letter_code
_entity_poly.pdbx_strand_id
1 'polypeptide(L)'
;IVIESSSNFPIQIGGLSTYFQKGYNHSGWLNESKTTYVMCDETYGLDIKVLDVSRTEDIEVVSFFNSGMGDRENSVPHNVILKGDIAYVSYYHDGLQIFDVSDPLQAKKIAYYDTYPNDPNVSWAGAWGVYPFPNKDLVLVSDRLNGLFLLAFIPPPLINDHPFHVFPNPSIDYVYFYRDHFGDADFDLNLYDVSGKLLDSFHSTSDYFKIENLSIYKSGVYFLSYISNFDSELIRVKFFIQ
;
A
#
# COMPACT_ATOMS: atom_id res chain seq x y z
N ILE A 1 0.71 15.66 22.31
CA ILE A 1 0.04 16.86 22.89
C ILE A 1 -1.30 17.01 22.19
N VAL A 2 -2.39 16.91 22.92
CA VAL A 2 -3.71 17.19 22.39
C VAL A 2 -4.05 18.64 22.71
N ILE A 3 -4.55 19.38 21.72
CA ILE A 3 -4.81 20.82 21.82
C ILE A 3 -6.31 21.03 21.76
N GLU A 4 -6.88 21.71 22.75
CA GLU A 4 -8.27 22.12 22.71
C GLU A 4 -8.43 23.40 21.88
N SER A 5 -9.31 23.39 20.89
CA SER A 5 -9.51 24.49 19.93
C SER A 5 -10.31 25.68 20.49
N SER A 6 -10.84 25.57 21.70
CA SER A 6 -11.68 26.60 22.33
C SER A 6 -10.89 27.68 23.09
N SER A 7 -9.59 27.48 23.29
CA SER A 7 -8.71 28.45 23.95
C SER A 7 -7.80 29.16 22.97
N ASN A 8 -7.50 30.42 23.22
CA ASN A 8 -6.50 31.17 22.44
C ASN A 8 -5.05 30.69 22.70
N PHE A 9 -4.88 29.73 23.62
CA PHE A 9 -3.61 29.13 23.97
C PHE A 9 -3.75 27.60 23.96
N PRO A 10 -2.76 26.85 23.42
CA PRO A 10 -2.77 25.41 23.48
C PRO A 10 -2.66 24.94 24.94
N ILE A 11 -3.54 24.04 25.32
CA ILE A 11 -3.55 23.39 26.64
C ILE A 11 -3.25 21.91 26.42
N GLN A 12 -2.31 21.37 27.17
CA GLN A 12 -2.06 19.92 27.16
C GLN A 12 -3.16 19.22 27.95
N ILE A 13 -3.96 18.38 27.27
CA ILE A 13 -5.04 17.60 27.88
C ILE A 13 -4.74 16.11 27.94
N GLY A 14 -3.60 15.68 27.37
CA GLY A 14 -3.15 14.31 27.41
C GLY A 14 -1.74 14.17 26.84
N GLY A 15 -1.17 13.00 26.92
CA GLY A 15 0.13 12.71 26.35
C GLY A 15 0.68 11.35 26.80
N LEU A 16 1.58 10.81 26.00
CA LEU A 16 2.33 9.60 26.26
C LEU A 16 3.82 9.92 26.16
N SER A 17 4.54 9.80 27.27
CA SER A 17 5.98 10.15 27.34
C SER A 17 6.90 8.93 27.45
N THR A 18 6.35 7.78 27.79
CA THR A 18 7.09 6.53 27.98
C THR A 18 6.28 5.37 27.43
N TYR A 19 6.87 4.56 26.56
CA TYR A 19 6.28 3.40 25.94
C TYR A 19 7.35 2.40 25.54
N PHE A 20 6.96 1.16 25.28
CA PHE A 20 7.89 0.13 24.83
C PHE A 20 8.47 0.47 23.44
N GLN A 21 9.73 0.17 23.21
CA GLN A 21 10.45 0.57 21.98
C GLN A 21 10.41 2.08 21.70
N LYS A 22 10.49 2.92 22.71
CA LYS A 22 10.60 4.36 22.53
C LYS A 22 11.91 4.73 21.84
N GLY A 23 11.81 5.46 20.73
CA GLY A 23 12.95 6.03 20.02
C GLY A 23 12.83 7.54 19.83
N TYR A 24 13.37 8.03 18.71
CA TYR A 24 13.21 9.42 18.29
C TYR A 24 11.82 9.58 17.63
N ASN A 25 10.87 10.06 18.41
CA ASN A 25 9.51 10.32 17.88
C ASN A 25 9.57 11.40 16.81
N HIS A 26 9.30 11.02 15.56
CA HIS A 26 9.49 11.87 14.41
C HIS A 26 8.18 12.24 13.73
N SER A 27 7.35 11.27 13.43
CA SER A 27 6.17 11.44 12.60
C SER A 27 5.01 10.61 13.12
N GLY A 28 3.80 11.06 12.82
CA GLY A 28 2.60 10.29 13.10
C GLY A 28 1.37 10.91 12.48
N TRP A 29 0.31 10.11 12.35
CA TRP A 29 -0.92 10.53 11.72
C TRP A 29 -2.14 9.95 12.42
N LEU A 30 -3.18 10.77 12.54
CA LEU A 30 -4.45 10.41 13.17
C LEU A 30 -5.42 9.92 12.08
N ASN A 31 -6.16 8.84 12.34
CA ASN A 31 -7.21 8.39 11.44
C ASN A 31 -8.42 9.35 11.44
N GLU A 32 -9.33 9.19 10.47
CA GLU A 32 -10.49 10.08 10.32
C GLU A 32 -11.44 10.02 11.51
N SER A 33 -11.61 8.85 12.14
CA SER A 33 -12.42 8.67 13.34
C SER A 33 -11.80 9.27 14.60
N LYS A 34 -10.53 9.67 14.55
CA LYS A 34 -9.74 10.26 15.65
C LYS A 34 -9.59 9.32 16.85
N THR A 35 -9.59 8.03 16.61
CA THR A 35 -9.43 7.01 17.64
C THR A 35 -8.09 6.29 17.56
N THR A 36 -7.48 6.26 16.38
CA THR A 36 -6.23 5.55 16.13
C THR A 36 -5.16 6.51 15.61
N TYR A 37 -4.00 6.48 16.24
CA TYR A 37 -2.82 7.24 15.83
C TYR A 37 -1.69 6.29 15.48
N VAL A 38 -1.14 6.41 14.27
CA VAL A 38 0.04 5.65 13.85
C VAL A 38 1.26 6.53 14.00
N MET A 39 2.29 6.02 14.67
CA MET A 39 3.46 6.79 15.09
C MET A 39 4.76 6.12 14.65
N CYS A 40 5.63 6.88 14.01
CA CYS A 40 6.97 6.47 13.59
C CYS A 40 8.02 7.09 14.53
N ASP A 41 8.79 6.23 15.19
CA ASP A 41 10.04 6.63 15.81
C ASP A 41 11.18 6.40 14.80
N GLU A 42 11.80 7.47 14.33
CA GLU A 42 12.90 7.44 13.35
C GLU A 42 14.18 6.92 14.00
N THR A 43 14.18 5.64 14.28
CA THR A 43 15.27 4.96 14.97
C THR A 43 15.46 3.56 14.43
N TYR A 44 16.69 3.17 14.19
CA TYR A 44 17.05 1.86 13.64
C TYR A 44 16.46 0.70 14.46
N GLY A 45 15.90 -0.26 13.76
CA GLY A 45 15.38 -1.51 14.33
C GLY A 45 14.12 -1.39 15.18
N LEU A 46 13.51 -0.20 15.26
CA LEU A 46 12.24 -0.01 15.96
C LEU A 46 11.04 -0.18 15.04
N ASP A 47 9.97 -0.71 15.64
CA ASP A 47 8.69 -0.88 14.95
C ASP A 47 7.88 0.42 14.94
N ILE A 48 6.95 0.53 13.99
CA ILE A 48 5.87 1.52 13.99
C ILE A 48 4.90 1.17 15.11
N LYS A 49 4.36 2.17 15.78
CA LYS A 49 3.41 2.02 16.89
C LYS A 49 2.01 2.40 16.43
N VAL A 50 1.02 1.61 16.81
CA VAL A 50 -0.39 1.97 16.74
C VAL A 50 -0.86 2.32 18.13
N LEU A 51 -1.47 3.47 18.27
CA LEU A 51 -1.96 3.97 19.55
C LEU A 51 -3.49 4.08 19.53
N ASP A 52 -4.12 3.64 20.60
CA ASP A 52 -5.48 4.04 20.92
C ASP A 52 -5.44 5.43 21.55
N VAL A 53 -6.08 6.40 20.90
CA VAL A 53 -6.19 7.79 21.34
C VAL A 53 -7.66 8.21 21.52
N SER A 54 -8.57 7.25 21.58
CA SER A 54 -10.00 7.49 21.80
C SER A 54 -10.28 8.22 23.10
N ARG A 55 -9.41 8.05 24.09
CA ARG A 55 -9.41 8.76 25.38
C ARG A 55 -8.10 9.52 25.55
N THR A 56 -8.20 10.83 25.57
CA THR A 56 -7.01 11.71 25.63
C THR A 56 -6.22 11.61 26.93
N GLU A 57 -6.89 11.25 28.01
CA GLU A 57 -6.31 11.02 29.35
C GLU A 57 -5.65 9.65 29.52
N ASP A 58 -5.85 8.74 28.56
CA ASP A 58 -5.44 7.33 28.65
C ASP A 58 -4.98 6.83 27.27
N ILE A 59 -3.87 7.39 26.78
CA ILE A 59 -3.31 7.05 25.48
C ILE A 59 -2.40 5.82 25.64
N GLU A 60 -2.67 4.77 24.87
CA GLU A 60 -1.95 3.52 24.93
C GLU A 60 -1.38 3.08 23.58
N VAL A 61 -0.19 2.47 23.56
CA VAL A 61 0.30 1.71 22.40
C VAL A 61 -0.34 0.35 22.43
N VAL A 62 -1.15 0.06 21.42
CA VAL A 62 -1.94 -1.18 21.36
C VAL A 62 -1.31 -2.25 20.47
N SER A 63 -0.48 -1.85 19.48
CA SER A 63 0.24 -2.81 18.64
C SER A 63 1.49 -2.21 18.01
N PHE A 64 2.29 -3.11 17.42
CA PHE A 64 3.52 -2.80 16.72
C PHE A 64 3.55 -3.52 15.37
N PHE A 65 4.10 -2.87 14.35
CA PHE A 65 4.35 -3.49 13.06
C PHE A 65 5.57 -2.88 12.38
N ASN A 66 6.11 -3.57 11.36
CA ASN A 66 7.26 -3.11 10.59
C ASN A 66 7.16 -3.52 9.11
N SER A 67 8.17 -3.15 8.33
CA SER A 67 8.20 -3.45 6.90
C SER A 67 8.26 -4.95 6.58
N GLY A 68 8.80 -5.77 7.47
CA GLY A 68 9.02 -7.21 7.23
C GLY A 68 10.06 -7.51 6.14
N MET A 69 10.84 -6.51 5.69
CA MET A 69 11.81 -6.66 4.58
C MET A 69 13.16 -7.27 5.01
N GLY A 70 13.32 -7.68 6.26
CA GLY A 70 14.40 -8.55 6.73
C GLY A 70 15.58 -7.85 7.38
N ASP A 71 16.16 -6.82 6.82
CA ASP A 71 17.30 -6.10 7.40
C ASP A 71 16.83 -4.98 8.34
N ARG A 72 16.68 -5.32 9.62
CA ARG A 72 16.23 -4.37 10.62
C ARG A 72 17.28 -3.29 10.98
N GLU A 73 18.55 -3.50 10.66
CA GLU A 73 19.60 -2.53 10.98
C GLU A 73 19.52 -1.27 10.13
N ASN A 74 19.00 -1.40 8.88
CA ASN A 74 18.81 -0.28 7.97
C ASN A 74 17.34 0.10 7.78
N SER A 75 16.42 -0.65 8.36
CA SER A 75 14.98 -0.46 8.25
C SER A 75 14.50 0.60 9.24
N VAL A 76 14.15 1.79 8.74
CA VAL A 76 13.73 2.92 9.57
C VAL A 76 12.47 3.56 9.00
N PRO A 77 11.35 3.60 9.75
CA PRO A 77 10.17 4.35 9.35
C PRO A 77 10.42 5.85 9.52
N HIS A 78 10.13 6.63 8.46
CA HIS A 78 10.30 8.07 8.50
C HIS A 78 8.97 8.80 8.65
N ASN A 79 8.17 8.86 7.59
CA ASN A 79 6.87 9.55 7.61
C ASN A 79 5.71 8.57 7.39
N VAL A 80 4.61 8.82 8.08
CA VAL A 80 3.35 8.11 7.88
C VAL A 80 2.22 9.09 7.59
N ILE A 81 1.35 8.76 6.65
CA ILE A 81 0.08 9.45 6.39
C ILE A 81 -1.02 8.39 6.28
N LEU A 82 -2.13 8.59 6.97
CA LEU A 82 -3.32 7.77 6.84
C LEU A 82 -4.30 8.36 5.83
N LYS A 83 -4.84 7.52 4.97
CA LYS A 83 -6.01 7.82 4.12
C LYS A 83 -7.08 6.78 4.48
N GLY A 84 -8.11 7.19 5.22
CA GLY A 84 -8.98 6.27 5.93
C GLY A 84 -8.19 5.43 6.94
N ASP A 85 -8.31 4.13 6.86
CA ASP A 85 -7.58 3.17 7.69
C ASP A 85 -6.37 2.55 6.96
N ILE A 86 -5.91 3.17 5.87
CA ILE A 86 -4.71 2.75 5.15
C ILE A 86 -3.55 3.67 5.52
N ALA A 87 -2.50 3.08 6.07
CA ALA A 87 -1.25 3.76 6.42
C ALA A 87 -0.23 3.67 5.29
N TYR A 88 0.18 4.81 4.77
CA TYR A 88 1.24 4.96 3.78
C TYR A 88 2.49 5.43 4.51
N VAL A 89 3.56 4.65 4.43
CA VAL A 89 4.79 4.91 5.18
C VAL A 89 5.97 5.00 4.22
N SER A 90 6.71 6.12 4.29
CA SER A 90 8.05 6.18 3.71
C SER A 90 9.04 5.55 4.69
N TYR A 91 9.75 4.52 4.24
CA TYR A 91 10.49 3.62 5.11
C TYR A 91 11.97 3.49 4.68
N TYR A 92 12.63 4.59 4.42
CA TYR A 92 14.00 4.65 3.91
C TYR A 92 14.32 3.53 2.91
N HIS A 93 15.29 2.64 3.20
CA HIS A 93 15.71 1.55 2.32
C HIS A 93 14.58 0.60 1.90
N ASP A 94 13.58 0.44 2.75
CA ASP A 94 12.44 -0.44 2.44
C ASP A 94 11.43 0.22 1.49
N GLY A 95 11.66 1.48 1.10
CA GLY A 95 10.84 2.20 0.13
C GLY A 95 9.48 2.63 0.69
N LEU A 96 8.46 2.62 -0.15
CA LEU A 96 7.07 2.80 0.25
C LEU A 96 6.52 1.51 0.83
N GLN A 97 5.96 1.59 2.04
CA GLN A 97 5.24 0.49 2.67
C GLN A 97 3.79 0.92 2.92
N ILE A 98 2.83 0.06 2.61
CA ILE A 98 1.39 0.35 2.76
C ILE A 98 0.76 -0.73 3.62
N PHE A 99 0.03 -0.30 4.65
CA PHE A 99 -0.59 -1.18 5.64
C PHE A 99 -2.08 -0.85 5.79
N ASP A 100 -2.88 -1.89 5.96
CA ASP A 100 -4.24 -1.80 6.49
C ASP A 100 -4.15 -1.81 8.02
N VAL A 101 -4.67 -0.75 8.65
CA VAL A 101 -4.73 -0.56 10.10
C VAL A 101 -6.17 -0.45 10.60
N SER A 102 -7.13 -0.95 9.83
CA SER A 102 -8.56 -0.99 10.21
C SER A 102 -8.80 -1.78 11.51
N ASP A 103 -8.03 -2.84 11.73
CA ASP A 103 -7.87 -3.47 13.04
C ASP A 103 -6.57 -2.94 13.68
N PRO A 104 -6.67 -2.02 14.66
CA PRO A 104 -5.49 -1.43 15.29
C PRO A 104 -4.62 -2.42 16.05
N LEU A 105 -5.13 -3.63 16.33
CA LEU A 105 -4.38 -4.71 16.99
C LEU A 105 -3.61 -5.58 15.99
N GLN A 106 -3.97 -5.55 14.70
CA GLN A 106 -3.42 -6.44 13.66
C GLN A 106 -3.18 -5.70 12.34
N ALA A 107 -2.26 -4.75 12.34
CA ALA A 107 -1.86 -4.08 11.09
C ALA A 107 -1.33 -5.10 10.06
N LYS A 108 -1.80 -5.01 8.83
CA LYS A 108 -1.44 -5.91 7.73
C LYS A 108 -0.75 -5.14 6.61
N LYS A 109 0.42 -5.60 6.19
CA LYS A 109 1.03 -5.07 4.96
C LYS A 109 0.22 -5.51 3.75
N ILE A 110 -0.22 -4.55 2.93
CA ILE A 110 -1.05 -4.78 1.75
C ILE A 110 -0.33 -4.44 0.44
N ALA A 111 0.69 -3.60 0.48
CA ALA A 111 1.53 -3.31 -0.67
C ALA A 111 2.89 -2.72 -0.25
N TYR A 112 3.83 -2.72 -1.18
CA TYR A 112 5.09 -2.00 -1.05
C TYR A 112 5.65 -1.64 -2.43
N TYR A 113 6.57 -0.68 -2.46
CA TYR A 113 7.35 -0.35 -3.64
C TYR A 113 8.76 0.06 -3.21
N ASP A 114 9.76 -0.69 -3.67
CA ASP A 114 11.16 -0.37 -3.41
C ASP A 114 11.60 0.81 -4.28
N THR A 115 11.85 1.96 -3.65
CA THR A 115 12.35 3.15 -4.34
C THR A 115 13.88 3.19 -4.44
N TYR A 116 14.56 2.31 -3.69
CA TYR A 116 16.01 2.29 -3.60
C TYR A 116 16.58 0.86 -3.65
N PRO A 117 16.51 0.17 -4.80
CA PRO A 117 17.01 -1.19 -4.97
C PRO A 117 18.55 -1.26 -5.10
N ASN A 118 19.28 -0.34 -4.51
CA ASN A 118 20.72 -0.19 -4.63
C ASN A 118 21.45 -0.68 -3.37
N ASP A 119 22.68 -0.22 -3.18
CA ASP A 119 23.56 -0.63 -2.08
C ASP A 119 22.94 -0.34 -0.70
N PRO A 120 22.64 -1.36 0.11
CA PRO A 120 22.08 -1.18 1.45
C PRO A 120 23.04 -0.48 2.44
N ASN A 121 24.32 -0.36 2.11
CA ASN A 121 25.31 0.28 2.99
C ASN A 121 25.29 1.82 2.95
N VAL A 122 24.50 2.43 2.06
CA VAL A 122 24.36 3.89 2.04
C VAL A 122 23.39 4.32 3.14
N SER A 123 23.93 4.89 4.20
CA SER A 123 23.13 5.35 5.36
C SER A 123 22.05 6.35 4.97
N TRP A 124 20.83 6.16 5.50
CA TRP A 124 19.71 7.07 5.30
C TRP A 124 19.28 7.24 3.83
N ALA A 125 19.51 6.25 2.98
CA ALA A 125 19.02 6.23 1.59
C ALA A 125 17.56 5.75 1.52
N GLY A 126 16.89 6.03 0.39
CA GLY A 126 15.55 5.53 0.12
C GLY A 126 14.42 6.51 0.40
N ALA A 127 13.23 5.99 0.61
CA ALA A 127 12.00 6.76 0.72
C ALA A 127 11.97 7.64 1.98
N TRP A 128 11.74 8.94 1.79
CA TRP A 128 11.74 9.93 2.85
C TRP A 128 10.37 10.59 3.06
N GLY A 129 9.71 11.01 2.01
CA GLY A 129 8.37 11.60 2.08
C GLY A 129 7.33 10.75 1.37
N VAL A 130 6.10 10.78 1.85
CA VAL A 130 4.96 10.10 1.23
C VAL A 130 3.74 11.02 1.23
N TYR A 131 2.97 11.00 0.15
CA TYR A 131 1.71 11.73 0.06
C TYR A 131 0.67 10.94 -0.75
N PRO A 132 -0.27 10.27 -0.12
CA PRO A 132 -1.43 9.68 -0.79
C PRO A 132 -2.40 10.80 -1.21
N PHE A 133 -2.81 10.81 -2.48
CA PHE A 133 -3.79 11.80 -2.94
C PHE A 133 -5.18 11.49 -2.37
N PRO A 134 -5.88 12.48 -1.78
CA PRO A 134 -7.17 12.23 -1.12
C PRO A 134 -8.24 11.61 -2.03
N ASN A 135 -8.30 12.06 -3.29
CA ASN A 135 -9.37 11.68 -4.24
C ASN A 135 -8.85 10.89 -5.45
N LYS A 136 -7.67 10.29 -5.34
CA LYS A 136 -7.05 9.49 -6.42
C LYS A 136 -6.31 8.32 -5.79
N ASP A 137 -6.21 7.24 -6.55
CA ASP A 137 -5.41 6.08 -6.16
C ASP A 137 -3.93 6.27 -6.56
N LEU A 138 -3.42 7.45 -6.26
CA LEU A 138 -2.05 7.86 -6.51
C LEU A 138 -1.33 8.18 -5.20
N VAL A 139 -0.05 7.87 -5.19
CA VAL A 139 0.87 8.16 -4.08
C VAL A 139 2.12 8.81 -4.63
N LEU A 140 2.50 9.98 -4.09
CA LEU A 140 3.81 10.54 -4.30
C LEU A 140 4.77 10.03 -3.22
N VAL A 141 5.96 9.62 -3.64
CA VAL A 141 7.05 9.23 -2.75
C VAL A 141 8.29 10.01 -3.15
N SER A 142 8.85 10.77 -2.22
CA SER A 142 10.18 11.38 -2.41
C SER A 142 11.24 10.44 -1.86
N ASP A 143 12.20 10.10 -2.70
CA ASP A 143 13.38 9.34 -2.33
C ASP A 143 14.59 10.28 -2.24
N ARG A 144 15.45 10.06 -1.26
CA ARG A 144 16.60 10.96 -1.01
C ARG A 144 17.64 10.96 -2.13
N LEU A 145 17.76 9.87 -2.87
CA LEU A 145 18.79 9.70 -3.90
C LEU A 145 18.18 9.52 -5.29
N ASN A 146 16.99 8.88 -5.40
CA ASN A 146 16.38 8.54 -6.68
C ASN A 146 15.28 9.51 -7.14
N GLY A 147 14.99 10.57 -6.34
CA GLY A 147 14.08 11.63 -6.73
C GLY A 147 12.62 11.39 -6.37
N LEU A 148 11.70 11.68 -7.27
CA LEU A 148 10.26 11.66 -7.02
C LEU A 148 9.58 10.55 -7.82
N PHE A 149 8.82 9.71 -7.12
CA PHE A 149 8.00 8.66 -7.71
C PHE A 149 6.53 9.04 -7.62
N LEU A 150 5.81 8.90 -8.73
CA LEU A 150 4.36 8.92 -8.75
C LEU A 150 3.87 7.49 -8.98
N LEU A 151 3.29 6.91 -7.97
CA LEU A 151 2.86 5.52 -7.96
C LEU A 151 1.32 5.46 -7.99
N ALA A 152 0.77 4.51 -8.73
CA ALA A 152 -0.64 4.17 -8.62
C ALA A 152 -0.77 3.07 -7.55
N PHE A 153 -1.51 3.34 -6.49
CA PHE A 153 -1.94 2.34 -5.53
C PHE A 153 -3.43 2.11 -5.74
N ILE A 154 -3.74 0.96 -6.27
CA ILE A 154 -5.10 0.49 -6.37
C ILE A 154 -5.21 -0.58 -5.28
N PRO A 155 -5.84 -0.25 -4.12
CA PRO A 155 -6.05 -1.25 -3.10
C PRO A 155 -6.82 -2.41 -3.73
N PRO A 156 -6.50 -3.65 -3.36
CA PRO A 156 -7.34 -4.78 -3.77
C PRO A 156 -8.77 -4.41 -3.39
N PRO A 157 -9.77 -4.56 -4.28
CA PRO A 157 -11.14 -4.29 -3.92
C PRO A 157 -11.45 -5.05 -2.63
N LEU A 158 -12.03 -4.35 -1.67
CA LEU A 158 -12.52 -4.95 -0.43
C LEU A 158 -13.29 -6.20 -0.82
N ILE A 159 -12.69 -7.33 -0.54
CA ILE A 159 -13.06 -8.71 -0.87
C ILE A 159 -14.53 -8.83 -1.31
N ASN A 160 -14.78 -8.74 -2.60
CA ASN A 160 -15.95 -9.33 -3.23
C ASN A 160 -15.43 -10.48 -4.09
N ASP A 161 -15.49 -11.67 -3.59
CA ASP A 161 -15.51 -13.00 -4.22
C ASP A 161 -14.72 -13.26 -5.53
N HIS A 162 -13.85 -12.35 -5.99
CA HIS A 162 -13.02 -12.59 -7.17
C HIS A 162 -11.54 -12.46 -6.85
N PRO A 163 -10.79 -13.55 -6.92
CA PRO A 163 -9.34 -13.58 -6.65
C PRO A 163 -8.51 -12.91 -7.76
N PHE A 164 -9.10 -11.97 -8.52
CA PHE A 164 -8.55 -11.52 -9.79
C PHE A 164 -8.85 -10.05 -10.08
N HIS A 165 -7.82 -9.24 -10.26
CA HIS A 165 -7.93 -7.80 -10.43
C HIS A 165 -7.27 -7.32 -11.70
N VAL A 166 -7.88 -6.33 -12.35
CA VAL A 166 -7.41 -5.71 -13.58
C VAL A 166 -7.36 -4.19 -13.41
N PHE A 167 -6.20 -3.58 -13.68
CA PHE A 167 -6.03 -2.13 -13.54
C PHE A 167 -4.89 -1.57 -14.44
N PRO A 168 -4.92 -0.29 -14.84
CA PRO A 168 -6.05 0.63 -14.66
C PRO A 168 -7.29 0.17 -15.46
N ASN A 169 -8.46 0.60 -15.03
CA ASN A 169 -9.68 0.36 -15.76
C ASN A 169 -10.55 1.64 -15.70
N PRO A 170 -10.71 2.40 -16.78
CA PRO A 170 -10.26 2.13 -18.15
C PRO A 170 -8.73 2.11 -18.35
N SER A 171 -8.28 1.30 -19.31
CA SER A 171 -6.88 1.20 -19.74
C SER A 171 -6.66 1.97 -21.04
N ILE A 172 -5.48 2.57 -21.24
CA ILE A 172 -5.12 3.26 -22.49
C ILE A 172 -4.11 2.42 -23.27
N ASP A 173 -2.94 2.19 -22.70
CA ASP A 173 -1.80 1.59 -23.38
C ASP A 173 -1.35 0.28 -22.75
N TYR A 174 -1.66 0.09 -21.49
CA TYR A 174 -1.34 -1.13 -20.75
C TYR A 174 -2.41 -1.45 -19.70
N VAL A 175 -2.46 -2.70 -19.29
CA VAL A 175 -3.25 -3.18 -18.16
C VAL A 175 -2.42 -4.14 -17.32
N TYR A 176 -2.51 -3.98 -16.03
CA TYR A 176 -1.99 -4.93 -15.09
C TYR A 176 -3.07 -5.92 -14.70
N PHE A 177 -2.64 -7.14 -14.56
CA PHE A 177 -3.38 -8.24 -14.01
C PHE A 177 -2.72 -8.66 -12.70
N TYR A 178 -3.53 -8.78 -11.66
CA TYR A 178 -3.08 -9.25 -10.35
C TYR A 178 -4.03 -10.33 -9.85
N ARG A 179 -3.46 -11.38 -9.30
CA ARG A 179 -4.16 -12.52 -8.70
C ARG A 179 -3.80 -12.62 -7.22
N ASP A 180 -4.82 -12.73 -6.35
CA ASP A 180 -4.58 -13.07 -4.96
C ASP A 180 -3.95 -14.47 -4.88
N HIS A 181 -2.90 -14.60 -4.10
CA HIS A 181 -2.01 -15.75 -4.07
C HIS A 181 -2.74 -17.07 -3.75
N PHE A 182 -2.86 -17.93 -4.75
CA PHE A 182 -3.40 -19.28 -4.58
C PHE A 182 -2.55 -20.33 -5.33
N GLY A 183 -1.37 -20.66 -4.80
CA GLY A 183 -0.58 -21.80 -5.30
C GLY A 183 0.31 -21.48 -6.51
N ASP A 184 0.58 -22.48 -7.33
CA ASP A 184 1.56 -22.41 -8.43
C ASP A 184 1.30 -21.26 -9.38
N ALA A 185 2.36 -20.45 -9.61
CA ALA A 185 2.31 -19.20 -10.33
C ALA A 185 2.12 -19.34 -11.85
N ASP A 186 1.95 -20.55 -12.37
CA ASP A 186 1.94 -20.85 -13.80
C ASP A 186 0.51 -20.89 -14.33
N PHE A 187 0.12 -19.91 -15.18
CA PHE A 187 -1.23 -19.85 -15.73
C PHE A 187 -1.29 -19.13 -17.08
N ASP A 188 -2.29 -19.46 -17.87
CA ASP A 188 -2.58 -18.83 -19.14
C ASP A 188 -3.72 -17.82 -19.02
N LEU A 189 -3.49 -16.60 -19.51
CA LEU A 189 -4.45 -15.53 -19.61
C LEU A 189 -4.95 -15.43 -21.06
N ASN A 190 -6.25 -15.38 -21.26
CA ASN A 190 -6.87 -15.21 -22.56
C ASN A 190 -7.65 -13.91 -22.63
N LEU A 191 -7.37 -13.11 -23.66
CA LEU A 191 -8.05 -11.85 -23.95
C LEU A 191 -9.15 -12.05 -24.99
N TYR A 192 -10.36 -11.60 -24.69
CA TYR A 192 -11.53 -11.71 -25.57
C TYR A 192 -12.17 -10.35 -25.79
N ASP A 193 -12.76 -10.17 -26.98
CA ASP A 193 -13.68 -9.07 -27.24
C ASP A 193 -15.10 -9.36 -26.72
N VAL A 194 -16.00 -8.38 -26.88
CA VAL A 194 -17.41 -8.50 -26.44
C VAL A 194 -18.20 -9.59 -27.16
N SER A 195 -17.74 -10.06 -28.32
CA SER A 195 -18.38 -11.16 -29.06
C SER A 195 -17.92 -12.54 -28.55
N GLY A 196 -16.95 -12.57 -27.66
CA GLY A 196 -16.32 -13.80 -27.17
C GLY A 196 -15.21 -14.33 -28.09
N LYS A 197 -14.78 -13.52 -29.07
CA LYS A 197 -13.66 -13.89 -29.93
C LYS A 197 -12.35 -13.75 -29.16
N LEU A 198 -11.55 -14.82 -29.13
CA LEU A 198 -10.19 -14.78 -28.60
C LEU A 198 -9.33 -13.86 -29.48
N LEU A 199 -8.68 -12.90 -28.84
CA LEU A 199 -7.81 -11.93 -29.48
C LEU A 199 -6.34 -12.26 -29.25
N ASP A 200 -6.00 -12.64 -28.01
CA ASP A 200 -4.63 -12.97 -27.63
C ASP A 200 -4.59 -13.93 -26.45
N SER A 201 -3.42 -14.56 -26.23
CA SER A 201 -3.16 -15.45 -25.12
C SER A 201 -1.78 -15.17 -24.55
N PHE A 202 -1.68 -15.10 -23.24
CA PHE A 202 -0.46 -14.76 -22.51
C PHE A 202 -0.18 -15.85 -21.46
N HIS A 203 1.09 -16.16 -21.27
CA HIS A 203 1.53 -17.08 -20.23
C HIS A 203 2.21 -16.28 -19.11
N SER A 204 1.86 -16.54 -17.86
CA SER A 204 2.47 -15.89 -16.71
C SER A 204 2.98 -16.92 -15.70
N THR A 205 4.15 -16.61 -15.15
CA THR A 205 4.79 -17.35 -14.03
C THR A 205 4.75 -16.54 -12.74
N SER A 206 3.93 -15.48 -12.70
CA SER A 206 3.81 -14.55 -11.56
C SER A 206 2.36 -14.18 -11.34
N ASP A 207 1.97 -14.01 -10.08
CA ASP A 207 0.63 -13.50 -9.70
C ASP A 207 0.37 -12.07 -10.19
N TYR A 208 1.38 -11.42 -10.75
CA TYR A 208 1.33 -10.09 -11.32
C TYR A 208 1.80 -10.13 -12.77
N PHE A 209 0.97 -9.68 -13.70
CA PHE A 209 1.24 -9.69 -15.12
C PHE A 209 0.85 -8.37 -15.77
N LYS A 210 1.66 -7.87 -16.72
CA LYS A 210 1.39 -6.65 -17.48
C LYS A 210 1.14 -6.98 -18.94
N ILE A 211 0.00 -6.57 -19.48
CA ILE A 211 -0.27 -6.57 -20.92
C ILE A 211 0.03 -5.18 -21.44
N GLU A 212 0.91 -5.05 -22.41
CA GLU A 212 1.30 -3.80 -23.04
C GLU A 212 0.73 -3.67 -24.46
N ASN A 213 0.86 -2.47 -25.05
CA ASN A 213 0.42 -2.17 -26.41
C ASN A 213 -1.08 -2.35 -26.62
N LEU A 214 -1.92 -1.98 -25.66
CA LEU A 214 -3.36 -2.08 -25.78
C LEU A 214 -3.93 -1.17 -26.88
N SER A 215 -3.17 -0.18 -27.33
CA SER A 215 -3.51 0.70 -28.45
C SER A 215 -3.73 -0.01 -29.79
N ILE A 216 -3.31 -1.27 -29.93
CA ILE A 216 -3.62 -2.10 -31.12
C ILE A 216 -5.09 -2.54 -31.14
N TYR A 217 -5.78 -2.52 -30.01
CA TYR A 217 -7.19 -2.87 -29.89
C TYR A 217 -8.07 -1.60 -29.98
N LYS A 218 -9.28 -1.76 -30.49
CA LYS A 218 -10.24 -0.64 -30.54
C LYS A 218 -10.74 -0.30 -29.15
N SER A 219 -11.05 0.99 -28.92
CA SER A 219 -11.75 1.39 -27.70
C SER A 219 -13.03 0.56 -27.51
N GLY A 220 -13.20 0.01 -26.31
CA GLY A 220 -14.34 -0.86 -26.02
C GLY A 220 -14.16 -1.74 -24.78
N VAL A 221 -15.13 -2.62 -24.58
CA VAL A 221 -15.13 -3.60 -23.47
C VAL A 221 -14.43 -4.88 -23.88
N TYR A 222 -13.59 -5.38 -23.00
CA TYR A 222 -12.83 -6.62 -23.16
C TYR A 222 -12.96 -7.50 -21.93
N PHE A 223 -12.63 -8.76 -22.11
CA PHE A 223 -12.62 -9.75 -21.03
C PHE A 223 -11.27 -10.44 -20.98
N LEU A 224 -10.66 -10.49 -19.81
CA LEU A 224 -9.57 -11.40 -19.49
C LEU A 224 -10.12 -12.62 -18.78
N SER A 225 -9.67 -13.80 -19.15
CA SER A 225 -9.99 -15.03 -18.44
C SER A 225 -8.78 -15.89 -18.19
N TYR A 226 -8.81 -16.66 -17.11
CA TYR A 226 -7.89 -17.75 -16.87
C TYR A 226 -8.64 -18.93 -16.23
N ILE A 227 -8.05 -20.10 -16.29
CA ILE A 227 -8.57 -21.29 -15.61
C ILE A 227 -7.73 -21.48 -14.33
N SER A 228 -8.37 -21.46 -13.19
CA SER A 228 -7.73 -21.73 -11.91
C SER A 228 -7.22 -23.17 -11.88
N ASN A 229 -5.94 -23.35 -11.55
CA ASN A 229 -5.34 -24.68 -11.43
C ASN A 229 -5.80 -25.43 -10.16
N PHE A 230 -6.40 -24.68 -9.21
CA PHE A 230 -6.82 -25.24 -7.93
C PHE A 230 -8.18 -25.95 -8.01
N ASP A 231 -9.16 -25.34 -8.64
CA ASP A 231 -10.54 -25.84 -8.71
C ASP A 231 -11.07 -25.98 -10.15
N SER A 232 -10.22 -25.71 -11.14
CA SER A 232 -10.58 -25.70 -12.56
C SER A 232 -11.70 -24.71 -12.92
N GLU A 233 -11.95 -23.72 -12.08
CA GLU A 233 -12.93 -22.67 -12.33
C GLU A 233 -12.44 -21.71 -13.41
N LEU A 234 -13.32 -21.36 -14.35
CA LEU A 234 -13.06 -20.32 -15.36
C LEU A 234 -13.41 -18.97 -14.78
N ILE A 235 -12.39 -18.22 -14.47
CA ILE A 235 -12.51 -16.85 -13.93
C ILE A 235 -12.46 -15.85 -15.09
N ARG A 236 -13.36 -14.85 -15.08
CA ARG A 236 -13.41 -13.78 -16.07
C ARG A 236 -13.53 -12.42 -15.44
N VAL A 237 -12.71 -11.46 -15.90
CA VAL A 237 -12.80 -10.07 -15.49
C VAL A 237 -13.01 -9.18 -16.70
N LYS A 238 -13.94 -8.23 -16.55
CA LYS A 238 -14.24 -7.22 -17.54
C LYS A 238 -13.41 -5.97 -17.32
N PHE A 239 -12.84 -5.41 -18.40
CA PHE A 239 -12.19 -4.11 -18.37
C PHE A 239 -12.48 -3.32 -19.66
N PHE A 240 -12.14 -2.05 -19.66
CA PHE A 240 -12.38 -1.14 -20.76
C PHE A 240 -11.06 -0.60 -21.32
N ILE A 241 -10.86 -0.69 -22.64
CA ILE A 241 -9.77 -0.03 -23.38
C ILE A 241 -10.30 1.28 -23.96
N GLN A 242 -9.62 2.39 -23.66
CA GLN A 242 -9.99 3.74 -24.07
C GLN A 242 -9.25 4.18 -25.32
#